data_d6b90ea6bbbd28abe8f4a1b509cd7827
#
_entry.id   d6b90ea6bbbd28abe8f4a1b509cd7827
#
_cell.length_a   1.000
_cell.length_b   1.000
_cell.length_c   1.000
_cell.angle_alpha   90.00
_cell.angle_beta   90.00
_cell.angle_gamma   90.00
#
_symmetry.space_group_name_H-M   'P 1'
#
loop_
_entity.id
_entity.type
_entity.pdbx_description
1 polymer ?
#
loop_
_entity_poly.entity_id
_entity_poly.type
_entity_poly.pdbx_seq_one_letter_code
_entity_poly.pdbx_strand_id
1 'polypeptide(L)'
;MSAYETEIMVEFELSEEQDMLVGLAKIFADEELIPNAEEWDRNGIFPEETISKARELGLLNCTIPEKYGGLGLSFLDEVMINEELGRGDPGFATITGVTMLACHPVIYGGTEKQKVEYLGRVCAGEISAYCVTEPG
;
A
#
# COMPACT_ATOMS: atom_id res chain seq x y z
N MET A 1 -7.56 -46.10 12.35
CA MET A 1 -8.25 -45.26 11.34
C MET A 1 -7.94 -43.79 11.70
N SER A 2 -7.13 -43.18 10.87
CA SER A 2 -6.56 -41.85 11.13
C SER A 2 -7.61 -40.79 10.81
N ALA A 3 -7.85 -39.89 11.78
CA ALA A 3 -8.81 -38.77 11.68
C ALA A 3 -8.07 -37.44 11.48
N TYR A 4 -7.11 -37.36 10.56
CA TYR A 4 -6.38 -36.14 10.24
C TYR A 4 -6.12 -35.99 8.74
N GLU A 5 -7.19 -36.06 7.95
CA GLU A 5 -7.17 -35.47 6.60
C GLU A 5 -8.18 -34.33 6.57
N THR A 6 -7.86 -33.24 7.28
CA THR A 6 -8.47 -31.96 6.95
C THR A 6 -7.65 -31.45 5.78
N GLU A 7 -8.12 -31.69 4.55
CA GLU A 7 -7.64 -30.96 3.39
C GLU A 7 -7.81 -29.48 3.68
N ILE A 8 -6.69 -28.79 3.93
CA ILE A 8 -6.67 -27.33 3.91
C ILE A 8 -6.83 -26.96 2.44
N MET A 9 -8.07 -26.79 2.02
CA MET A 9 -8.38 -26.18 0.73
C MET A 9 -8.00 -24.71 0.87
N VAL A 10 -6.83 -24.36 0.34
CA VAL A 10 -6.47 -22.95 0.16
C VAL A 10 -7.26 -22.48 -1.05
N GLU A 11 -8.32 -21.73 -0.81
CA GLU A 11 -9.03 -21.03 -1.89
C GLU A 11 -8.16 -19.85 -2.33
N PHE A 12 -7.74 -19.87 -3.60
CA PHE A 12 -7.02 -18.78 -4.26
C PHE A 12 -7.96 -17.84 -5.03
N GLU A 13 -9.27 -18.01 -4.86
CA GLU A 13 -10.26 -17.14 -5.47
C GLU A 13 -10.35 -15.82 -4.69
N LEU A 14 -10.24 -14.72 -5.42
CA LEU A 14 -10.40 -13.38 -4.85
C LEU A 14 -11.89 -13.13 -4.55
N SER A 15 -12.17 -12.36 -3.53
CA SER A 15 -13.51 -11.83 -3.33
C SER A 15 -13.85 -10.77 -4.40
N GLU A 16 -15.13 -10.48 -4.61
CA GLU A 16 -15.56 -9.44 -5.54
C GLU A 16 -14.92 -8.07 -5.20
N GLU A 17 -14.75 -7.77 -3.91
CA GLU A 17 -14.10 -6.54 -3.45
C GLU A 17 -12.60 -6.53 -3.80
N GLN A 18 -11.93 -7.65 -3.65
CA GLN A 18 -10.52 -7.82 -4.02
C GLN A 18 -10.32 -7.70 -5.52
N ASP A 19 -11.18 -8.33 -6.32
CA ASP A 19 -11.15 -8.21 -7.79
C ASP A 19 -11.33 -6.75 -8.24
N MET A 20 -12.22 -6.00 -7.60
CA MET A 20 -12.40 -4.58 -7.89
C MET A 20 -11.16 -3.76 -7.53
N LEU A 21 -10.55 -4.00 -6.37
CA LEU A 21 -9.34 -3.30 -5.92
C LEU A 21 -8.15 -3.57 -6.85
N VAL A 22 -7.91 -4.83 -7.19
CA VAL A 22 -6.86 -5.24 -8.14
C VAL A 22 -7.13 -4.63 -9.52
N GLY A 23 -8.40 -4.69 -9.99
CA GLY A 23 -8.79 -4.09 -11.26
C GLY A 23 -8.52 -2.58 -11.31
N LEU A 24 -8.83 -1.86 -10.23
CA LEU A 24 -8.55 -0.42 -10.11
C LEU A 24 -7.04 -0.15 -10.12
N ALA A 25 -6.26 -0.89 -9.33
CA ALA A 25 -4.81 -0.76 -9.29
C ALA A 25 -4.16 -1.05 -10.65
N LYS A 26 -4.67 -2.05 -11.37
CA LYS A 26 -4.23 -2.40 -12.72
C LYS A 26 -4.48 -1.28 -13.72
N ILE A 27 -5.70 -0.72 -13.74
CA ILE A 27 -6.03 0.41 -14.61
C ILE A 27 -5.13 1.60 -14.32
N PHE A 28 -4.95 1.92 -13.04
CA PHE A 28 -4.06 3.01 -12.62
C PHE A 28 -2.62 2.77 -13.09
N ALA A 29 -2.11 1.55 -12.94
CA ALA A 29 -0.77 1.19 -13.41
C ALA A 29 -0.62 1.34 -14.93
N ASP A 30 -1.62 0.91 -15.69
CA ASP A 30 -1.61 0.96 -17.16
C ASP A 30 -1.72 2.40 -17.70
N GLU A 31 -2.51 3.25 -17.04
CA GLU A 31 -2.80 4.61 -17.52
C GLU A 31 -1.85 5.69 -16.97
N GLU A 32 -1.42 5.54 -15.71
CA GLU A 32 -0.65 6.58 -15.02
C GLU A 32 0.81 6.21 -14.78
N LEU A 33 1.16 4.92 -14.58
CA LEU A 33 2.52 4.53 -14.23
C LEU A 33 3.34 4.14 -15.47
N ILE A 34 2.90 3.14 -16.23
CA ILE A 34 3.64 2.61 -17.38
C ILE A 34 4.04 3.70 -18.39
N PRO A 35 3.15 4.64 -18.76
CA PRO A 35 3.53 5.67 -19.75
C PRO A 35 4.59 6.66 -19.25
N ASN A 36 4.74 6.81 -17.94
CA ASN A 36 5.59 7.83 -17.33
C ASN A 36 6.87 7.26 -16.67
N ALA A 37 6.90 5.96 -16.37
CA ALA A 37 7.97 5.32 -15.61
C ALA A 37 9.38 5.59 -16.17
N GLU A 38 9.56 5.47 -17.49
CA GLU A 38 10.86 5.70 -18.14
C GLU A 38 11.32 7.16 -18.02
N GLU A 39 10.40 8.11 -18.11
CA GLU A 39 10.72 9.53 -17.96
C GLU A 39 11.12 9.86 -16.53
N TRP A 40 10.38 9.33 -15.56
CA TRP A 40 10.66 9.55 -14.13
C TRP A 40 12.04 8.98 -13.75
N ASP A 41 12.34 7.75 -14.16
CA ASP A 41 13.64 7.11 -13.88
C ASP A 41 14.79 7.88 -14.53
N ARG A 42 14.67 8.22 -15.82
CA ARG A 42 15.72 8.91 -16.58
C ARG A 42 16.04 10.31 -16.03
N ASN A 43 15.04 11.05 -15.60
CA ASN A 43 15.17 12.44 -15.19
C ASN A 43 15.15 12.64 -13.66
N GLY A 44 15.03 11.57 -12.87
CA GLY A 44 14.94 11.64 -11.41
C GLY A 44 13.72 12.41 -10.92
N ILE A 45 12.57 12.26 -11.59
CA ILE A 45 11.34 12.97 -11.26
C ILE A 45 10.63 12.25 -10.12
N PHE A 46 10.27 13.00 -9.07
CA PHE A 46 9.41 12.52 -8.02
C PHE A 46 7.93 12.72 -8.42
N PRO A 47 7.10 11.65 -8.52
CA PRO A 47 5.77 11.70 -9.14
C PRO A 47 4.67 12.17 -8.15
N GLU A 48 4.78 13.37 -7.60
CA GLU A 48 3.91 13.88 -6.52
C GLU A 48 2.43 13.92 -6.92
N GLU A 49 2.14 14.37 -8.15
CA GLU A 49 0.76 14.43 -8.66
C GLU A 49 0.15 13.02 -8.79
N THR A 50 0.92 12.06 -9.28
CA THR A 50 0.48 10.67 -9.44
C THR A 50 0.28 9.99 -8.09
N ILE A 51 1.13 10.28 -7.10
CA ILE A 51 0.93 9.83 -5.71
C ILE A 51 -0.37 10.38 -5.13
N SER A 52 -0.68 11.65 -5.39
CA SER A 52 -1.94 12.25 -4.94
C SER A 52 -3.17 11.59 -5.59
N LYS A 53 -3.12 11.31 -6.89
CA LYS A 53 -4.18 10.56 -7.60
C LYS A 53 -4.37 9.16 -7.02
N ALA A 54 -3.29 8.42 -6.79
CA ALA A 54 -3.37 7.07 -6.21
C ALA A 54 -4.01 7.09 -4.82
N ARG A 55 -3.72 8.12 -4.02
CA ARG A 55 -4.33 8.31 -2.70
C ARG A 55 -5.83 8.59 -2.81
N GLU A 56 -6.25 9.48 -3.70
CA GLU A 56 -7.66 9.80 -3.92
C GLU A 56 -8.48 8.58 -4.37
N LEU A 57 -7.85 7.66 -5.10
CA LEU A 57 -8.43 6.39 -5.53
C LEU A 57 -8.41 5.30 -4.42
N GLY A 58 -7.82 5.57 -3.26
CA GLY A 58 -7.74 4.59 -2.18
C GLY A 58 -6.70 3.48 -2.39
N LEU A 59 -5.76 3.66 -3.32
CA LEU A 59 -4.68 2.71 -3.59
C LEU A 59 -3.51 2.84 -2.61
N LEU A 60 -3.50 3.88 -1.77
CA LEU A 60 -2.47 4.12 -0.77
C LEU A 60 -3.09 4.17 0.63
N ASN A 61 -2.26 3.87 1.65
CA ASN A 61 -2.66 3.94 3.07
C ASN A 61 -3.83 3.01 3.43
N CYS A 62 -4.02 1.98 2.64
CA CYS A 62 -5.19 1.11 2.69
C CYS A 62 -5.29 0.28 3.97
N THR A 63 -4.17 -0.12 4.59
CA THR A 63 -4.17 -0.89 5.85
C THR A 63 -4.23 -0.04 7.12
N ILE A 64 -4.15 1.30 7.01
CA ILE A 64 -4.38 2.17 8.17
C ILE A 64 -5.84 2.03 8.61
N PRO A 65 -6.12 1.77 9.91
CA PRO A 65 -7.48 1.65 10.39
C PRO A 65 -8.34 2.88 10.11
N GLU A 66 -9.63 2.67 9.79
CA GLU A 66 -10.60 3.72 9.45
C GLU A 66 -10.66 4.83 10.51
N LYS A 67 -10.58 4.47 11.80
CA LYS A 67 -10.60 5.45 12.91
C LYS A 67 -9.45 6.46 12.88
N TYR A 68 -8.41 6.23 12.07
CA TYR A 68 -7.29 7.15 11.86
C TYR A 68 -7.29 7.75 10.45
N GLY A 69 -8.31 7.47 9.64
CA GLY A 69 -8.50 8.03 8.31
C GLY A 69 -8.04 7.13 7.16
N GLY A 70 -7.64 5.88 7.42
CA GLY A 70 -7.34 4.88 6.40
C GLY A 70 -8.57 4.11 5.95
N LEU A 71 -8.36 3.05 5.16
CA LEU A 71 -9.43 2.20 4.63
C LEU A 71 -9.66 0.93 5.47
N GLY A 72 -8.75 0.59 6.38
CA GLY A 72 -8.86 -0.59 7.23
C GLY A 72 -8.80 -1.92 6.49
N LEU A 73 -8.26 -1.94 5.27
CA LEU A 73 -8.11 -3.14 4.45
C LEU A 73 -7.11 -4.12 5.07
N SER A 74 -7.14 -5.37 4.62
CA SER A 74 -6.20 -6.37 5.05
C SER A 74 -4.81 -6.16 4.46
N PHE A 75 -3.81 -6.80 5.05
CA PHE A 75 -2.44 -6.79 4.51
C PHE A 75 -2.36 -7.51 3.16
N LEU A 76 -3.22 -8.50 2.92
CA LEU A 76 -3.31 -9.19 1.63
C LEU A 76 -3.79 -8.24 0.54
N ASP A 77 -4.79 -7.42 0.83
CA ASP A 77 -5.31 -6.42 -0.12
C ASP A 77 -4.21 -5.40 -0.48
N GLU A 78 -3.44 -4.95 0.50
CA GLU A 78 -2.28 -4.07 0.26
C GLU A 78 -1.24 -4.72 -0.64
N VAL A 79 -0.92 -6.00 -0.43
CA VAL A 79 0.05 -6.74 -1.26
C VAL A 79 -0.44 -6.84 -2.70
N MET A 80 -1.72 -7.15 -2.92
CA MET A 80 -2.30 -7.27 -4.27
C MET A 80 -2.30 -5.92 -5.01
N ILE A 81 -2.64 -4.83 -4.32
CA ILE A 81 -2.56 -3.48 -4.87
C ILE A 81 -1.10 -3.15 -5.25
N ASN A 82 -0.16 -3.39 -4.33
CA ASN A 82 1.25 -3.10 -4.57
C ASN A 82 1.88 -3.96 -5.68
N GLU A 83 1.40 -5.17 -5.91
CA GLU A 83 1.82 -6.01 -7.04
C GLU A 83 1.51 -5.32 -8.37
N GLU A 84 0.31 -4.78 -8.54
CA GLU A 84 -0.07 -4.05 -9.75
C GLU A 84 0.66 -2.70 -9.88
N LEU A 85 0.81 -1.95 -8.80
CA LEU A 85 1.59 -0.73 -8.81
C LEU A 85 3.06 -1.01 -9.20
N GLY A 86 3.65 -2.08 -8.65
CA GLY A 86 5.01 -2.51 -8.97
C GLY A 86 5.18 -3.03 -10.40
N ARG A 87 4.14 -3.63 -10.97
CA ARG A 87 4.09 -3.98 -12.39
C ARG A 87 4.15 -2.71 -13.27
N GLY A 88 3.50 -1.64 -12.82
CA GLY A 88 3.52 -0.35 -13.53
C GLY A 88 4.85 0.38 -13.40
N ASP A 89 5.31 0.58 -12.17
CA ASP A 89 6.59 1.20 -11.83
C ASP A 89 7.07 0.72 -10.46
N PRO A 90 8.18 -0.06 -10.39
CA PRO A 90 8.74 -0.51 -9.11
C PRO A 90 9.21 0.63 -8.21
N GLY A 91 9.65 1.75 -8.79
CA GLY A 91 10.04 2.95 -8.05
C GLY A 91 8.85 3.57 -7.33
N PHE A 92 7.73 3.73 -8.04
CA PHE A 92 6.47 4.21 -7.48
C PHE A 92 5.97 3.31 -6.34
N ALA A 93 5.92 2.00 -6.57
CA ALA A 93 5.52 1.03 -5.54
C ALA A 93 6.43 1.08 -4.30
N THR A 94 7.73 1.31 -4.49
CA THR A 94 8.68 1.48 -3.39
C THR A 94 8.37 2.73 -2.57
N ILE A 95 8.13 3.87 -3.19
CA ILE A 95 7.81 5.14 -2.50
C ILE A 95 6.55 4.96 -1.64
N THR A 96 5.52 4.34 -2.20
CA THR A 96 4.23 4.15 -1.50
C THR A 96 4.33 3.09 -0.42
N GLY A 97 4.99 1.96 -0.69
CA GLY A 97 5.20 0.87 0.25
C GLY A 97 6.06 1.27 1.46
N VAL A 98 7.09 2.13 1.27
CA VAL A 98 7.91 2.63 2.39
C VAL A 98 7.10 3.50 3.34
N THR A 99 6.13 4.26 2.86
CA THR A 99 5.22 5.03 3.72
C THR A 99 4.42 4.09 4.64
N MET A 100 3.88 3.00 4.11
CA MET A 100 3.16 2.01 4.92
C MET A 100 4.09 1.24 5.86
N LEU A 101 5.30 0.90 5.40
CA LEU A 101 6.31 0.28 6.27
C LEU A 101 6.60 1.14 7.50
N ALA A 102 6.64 2.48 7.35
CA ALA A 102 6.82 3.40 8.47
C ALA A 102 5.58 3.51 9.37
N CYS A 103 4.38 3.27 8.85
CA CYS A 103 3.14 3.28 9.63
C CYS A 103 2.96 2.04 10.51
N HIS A 104 3.42 0.87 10.09
CA HIS A 104 3.19 -0.39 10.81
C HIS A 104 3.70 -0.37 12.26
N PRO A 105 4.92 0.10 12.60
CA PRO A 105 5.37 0.20 13.99
C PRO A 105 4.45 1.09 14.84
N VAL A 106 3.90 2.16 14.24
CA VAL A 106 2.96 3.05 14.94
C VAL A 106 1.60 2.39 15.13
N ILE A 107 1.11 1.66 14.12
CA ILE A 107 -0.16 0.91 14.20
C ILE A 107 -0.10 -0.12 15.32
N TYR A 108 0.98 -0.88 15.42
CA TYR A 108 1.08 -1.98 16.38
C TYR A 108 1.61 -1.57 17.76
N GLY A 109 2.56 -0.64 17.83
CA GLY A 109 3.26 -0.27 19.06
C GLY A 109 2.99 1.14 19.57
N GLY A 110 2.36 2.02 18.79
CA GLY A 110 2.12 3.40 19.18
C GLY A 110 1.00 3.55 20.23
N THR A 111 1.11 4.60 21.06
CA THR A 111 0.00 5.04 21.91
C THR A 111 -1.14 5.62 21.06
N GLU A 112 -2.37 5.68 21.59
CA GLU A 112 -3.50 6.25 20.85
C GLU A 112 -3.22 7.69 20.36
N LYS A 113 -2.55 8.49 21.18
CA LYS A 113 -2.14 9.85 20.77
C LYS A 113 -1.21 9.84 19.58
N GLN A 114 -0.20 8.97 19.58
CA GLN A 114 0.75 8.83 18.46
C GLN A 114 0.05 8.32 17.19
N LYS A 115 -0.87 7.37 17.34
CA LYS A 115 -1.63 6.84 16.20
C LYS A 115 -2.50 7.92 15.56
N VAL A 116 -3.27 8.66 16.34
CA VAL A 116 -4.12 9.76 15.83
C VAL A 116 -3.29 10.81 15.13
N GLU A 117 -2.18 11.25 15.74
CA GLU A 117 -1.33 12.30 15.19
C GLU A 117 -0.60 11.83 13.92
N TYR A 118 0.14 10.73 14.03
CA TYR A 118 1.01 10.27 12.94
C TYR A 118 0.22 9.73 11.75
N LEU A 119 -0.70 8.77 12.00
CA LEU A 119 -1.47 8.14 10.92
C LEU A 119 -2.43 9.13 10.26
N GLY A 120 -3.01 10.05 11.04
CA GLY A 120 -3.85 11.11 10.51
C GLY A 120 -3.10 12.03 9.54
N ARG A 121 -1.85 12.38 9.81
CA ARG A 121 -0.99 13.16 8.90
C ARG A 121 -0.68 12.40 7.62
N VAL A 122 -0.35 11.11 7.73
CA VAL A 122 -0.11 10.25 6.56
C VAL A 122 -1.37 10.13 5.70
N CYS A 123 -2.54 9.93 6.30
CA CYS A 123 -3.81 9.91 5.57
C CYS A 123 -4.14 11.27 4.92
N ALA A 124 -3.71 12.39 5.54
CA ALA A 124 -3.85 13.72 4.97
C ALA A 124 -2.87 14.01 3.82
N GLY A 125 -1.94 13.10 3.53
CA GLY A 125 -1.07 13.17 2.37
C GLY A 125 0.41 13.31 2.66
N GLU A 126 0.83 13.33 3.91
CA GLU A 126 2.25 13.32 4.22
C GLU A 126 2.88 11.97 3.87
N ILE A 127 4.09 12.04 3.33
CA ILE A 127 4.90 10.85 3.03
C ILE A 127 5.78 10.57 4.24
N SER A 128 5.94 9.29 4.55
CA SER A 128 6.76 8.83 5.66
C SER A 128 7.87 7.92 5.19
N ALA A 129 8.92 7.80 5.97
CA ALA A 129 10.06 6.94 5.69
C ALA A 129 10.42 6.10 6.92
N TYR A 130 10.98 4.92 6.67
CA TYR A 130 11.41 3.99 7.69
C TYR A 130 12.94 3.90 7.73
N CYS A 131 13.54 4.41 8.80
CA CYS A 131 14.98 4.44 9.01
C CYS A 131 15.31 3.64 10.27
N VAL A 132 15.55 2.33 10.13
CA VAL A 132 15.81 1.43 11.26
C VAL A 132 17.30 1.09 11.44
N THR A 133 18.08 1.17 10.34
CA THR A 133 19.49 0.85 10.39
C THR A 133 20.28 2.03 10.93
N GLU A 134 20.89 1.87 12.08
CA GLU A 134 21.71 2.89 12.75
C GLU A 134 23.12 2.33 12.99
N PRO A 135 24.18 3.16 12.95
CA PRO A 135 25.50 2.77 13.42
C PRO A 135 25.42 2.48 14.91
N GLY A 136 25.82 1.24 15.33
CA GLY A 136 25.83 0.82 16.73
C GLY A 136 27.02 1.38 17.52
#